data_7bfc788f08a4891078af6d0f4e6356bf
#
_entry.id   7bfc788f08a4891078af6d0f4e6356bf
#
_cell.length_a   1.000
_cell.length_b   1.000
_cell.length_c   1.000
_cell.angle_alpha   90.00
_cell.angle_beta   90.00
_cell.angle_gamma   90.00
#
_symmetry.space_group_name_H-M   'P 1'
#
loop_
_entity.id
_entity.type
_entity.pdbx_description
1 polymer ?
#
loop_
_entity_poly.entity_id
_entity_poly.type
_entity_poly.pdbx_seq_one_letter_code
_entity_poly.pdbx_strand_id
1 'polypeptide(L)'
;MARSKSSDQWLKEHFNDPYVQKAKQEGWRSRAVYKLQEIDDKDALFKSGMCVVDLGAAPGGWSQWTTHKVGSKGEVFALDILPVEPFKGVTFIQGDFREDDVYNNLLSSLDGRDVDVVMSDMAPNMSGNKGVDIPRAMYLVELCVELAEQVLKKDGDLLMKVFQGEGYDQLLASLRAKYKKVITRKPDSSRSRSKEIYLLARGKK
;
A
#
# COMPACT_ATOMS: atom_id res chain seq x y z
N MET A 1 -26.56 -19.71 6.73
CA MET A 1 -25.33 -20.31 7.30
C MET A 1 -24.92 -19.50 8.53
N ALA A 2 -24.66 -20.15 9.67
CA ALA A 2 -24.22 -19.46 10.89
C ALA A 2 -22.78 -18.92 10.68
N ARG A 3 -22.53 -17.66 11.05
CA ARG A 3 -21.21 -17.05 11.02
C ARG A 3 -20.28 -17.76 12.01
N SER A 4 -18.99 -17.90 11.67
CA SER A 4 -18.01 -18.47 12.59
C SER A 4 -17.76 -17.52 13.78
N LYS A 5 -17.44 -18.06 14.96
CA LYS A 5 -17.09 -17.26 16.15
C LYS A 5 -15.96 -16.26 15.90
N SER A 6 -15.02 -16.60 15.02
CA SER A 6 -13.92 -15.71 14.62
C SER A 6 -14.41 -14.52 13.77
N SER A 7 -15.40 -14.71 12.89
CA SER A 7 -16.01 -13.62 12.11
C SER A 7 -16.77 -12.63 12.99
N ASP A 8 -17.50 -13.11 14.00
CA ASP A 8 -18.23 -12.24 14.93
C ASP A 8 -17.29 -11.44 15.84
N GLN A 9 -16.20 -12.04 16.27
CA GLN A 9 -15.18 -11.35 17.06
C GLN A 9 -14.48 -10.28 16.23
N TRP A 10 -14.13 -10.59 14.97
CA TRP A 10 -13.50 -9.63 14.06
C TRP A 10 -14.43 -8.44 13.78
N LEU A 11 -15.73 -8.68 13.56
CA LEU A 11 -16.71 -7.61 13.36
C LEU A 11 -16.84 -6.71 14.60
N LYS A 12 -16.92 -7.29 15.82
CA LYS A 12 -16.95 -6.50 17.06
C LYS A 12 -15.71 -5.65 17.23
N GLU A 13 -14.52 -6.21 16.99
CA GLU A 13 -13.27 -5.46 17.03
C GLU A 13 -13.22 -4.35 15.96
N HIS A 14 -13.74 -4.63 14.76
CA HIS A 14 -13.79 -3.65 13.67
C HIS A 14 -14.70 -2.47 14.02
N PHE A 15 -15.92 -2.73 14.50
CA PHE A 15 -16.87 -1.66 14.84
C PHE A 15 -16.46 -0.85 16.06
N ASN A 16 -15.75 -1.46 17.01
CA ASN A 16 -15.25 -0.77 18.22
C ASN A 16 -13.88 -0.10 18.01
N ASP A 17 -13.26 -0.25 16.85
CA ASP A 17 -11.97 0.34 16.54
C ASP A 17 -12.10 1.87 16.40
N PRO A 18 -11.43 2.68 17.26
CA PRO A 18 -11.56 4.13 17.25
C PRO A 18 -11.16 4.75 15.92
N TYR A 19 -10.20 4.15 15.21
CA TYR A 19 -9.81 4.62 13.88
C TYR A 19 -10.86 4.34 12.80
N VAL A 20 -11.67 3.27 12.95
CA VAL A 20 -12.80 3.02 12.04
C VAL A 20 -13.87 4.10 12.24
N GLN A 21 -14.21 4.41 13.49
CA GLN A 21 -15.19 5.46 13.81
C GLN A 21 -14.70 6.83 13.34
N LYS A 22 -13.44 7.15 13.61
CA LYS A 22 -12.79 8.39 13.17
C LYS A 22 -12.80 8.53 11.65
N ALA A 23 -12.41 7.47 10.92
CA ALA A 23 -12.43 7.48 9.46
C ALA A 23 -13.83 7.76 8.90
N LYS A 24 -14.86 7.15 9.48
CA LYS A 24 -16.26 7.40 9.09
C LYS A 24 -16.69 8.85 9.35
N GLN A 25 -16.30 9.43 10.49
CA GLN A 25 -16.61 10.83 10.83
C GLN A 25 -15.91 11.81 9.91
N GLU A 26 -14.66 11.53 9.54
CA GLU A 26 -13.85 12.40 8.68
C GLU A 26 -14.06 12.13 7.17
N GLY A 27 -14.94 11.19 6.79
CA GLY A 27 -15.22 10.86 5.39
C GLY A 27 -14.13 10.08 4.66
N TRP A 28 -13.23 9.41 5.41
CA TRP A 28 -12.23 8.54 4.83
C TRP A 28 -12.81 7.16 4.49
N ARG A 29 -12.39 6.59 3.37
CA ARG A 29 -12.85 5.29 2.88
C ARG A 29 -12.43 4.11 3.76
N SER A 30 -11.33 4.24 4.49
CA SER A 30 -10.88 3.22 5.44
C SER A 30 -9.99 3.79 6.54
N ARG A 31 -9.93 3.08 7.66
CA ARG A 31 -8.99 3.39 8.75
C ARG A 31 -7.51 3.30 8.35
N ALA A 32 -7.20 2.58 7.26
CA ALA A 32 -5.83 2.43 6.78
C ALA A 32 -5.21 3.79 6.38
N VAL A 33 -6.04 4.80 6.10
CA VAL A 33 -5.58 6.16 5.80
C VAL A 33 -4.65 6.72 6.89
N TYR A 34 -4.92 6.45 8.15
CA TYR A 34 -4.13 6.98 9.26
C TYR A 34 -2.70 6.45 9.29
N LYS A 35 -2.48 5.21 8.82
CA LYS A 35 -1.14 4.67 8.67
C LYS A 35 -0.31 5.47 7.67
N LEU A 36 -0.93 5.81 6.52
CA LEU A 36 -0.27 6.62 5.50
C LEU A 36 -0.09 8.07 5.95
N GLN A 37 -1.08 8.66 6.63
CA GLN A 37 -0.97 10.00 7.22
C GLN A 37 0.22 10.11 8.16
N GLU A 38 0.35 9.20 9.13
CA GLU A 38 1.44 9.19 10.09
C GLU A 38 2.82 9.07 9.42
N ILE A 39 2.91 8.26 8.35
CA ILE A 39 4.14 8.12 7.57
C ILE A 39 4.43 9.41 6.78
N ASP A 40 3.43 9.96 6.10
CA ASP A 40 3.57 11.18 5.30
C ASP A 40 3.88 12.41 6.16
N ASP A 41 3.23 12.57 7.32
CA ASP A 41 3.50 13.66 8.26
C ASP A 41 4.95 13.61 8.80
N LYS A 42 5.49 12.40 8.97
CA LYS A 42 6.85 12.21 9.48
C LYS A 42 7.93 12.34 8.41
N ASP A 43 7.63 11.87 7.20
CA ASP A 43 8.65 11.70 6.16
C ASP A 43 8.44 12.62 4.95
N ALA A 44 7.34 13.39 4.89
CA ALA A 44 6.99 14.26 3.77
C ALA A 44 7.06 13.52 2.43
N LEU A 45 6.27 12.43 2.33
CA LEU A 45 6.30 11.51 1.19
C LEU A 45 5.74 12.15 -0.07
N PHE A 46 4.65 12.90 0.05
CA PHE A 46 3.94 13.45 -1.10
C PHE A 46 4.18 14.95 -1.30
N LYS A 47 4.19 15.35 -2.59
CA LYS A 47 4.23 16.75 -3.02
C LYS A 47 3.20 16.97 -4.12
N SER A 48 2.76 18.23 -4.27
CA SER A 48 1.86 18.61 -5.36
C SER A 48 2.44 18.27 -6.73
N GLY A 49 1.62 17.69 -7.60
CA GLY A 49 1.98 17.33 -8.96
C GLY A 49 2.64 15.97 -9.14
N MET A 50 2.81 15.18 -8.07
CA MET A 50 3.38 13.83 -8.16
C MET A 50 2.46 12.85 -8.87
N CYS A 51 3.07 11.89 -9.58
CA CYS A 51 2.45 10.67 -10.10
C CYS A 51 2.69 9.52 -9.11
N VAL A 52 1.63 8.89 -8.65
CA VAL A 52 1.68 7.86 -7.59
C VAL A 52 0.94 6.60 -8.01
N VAL A 53 1.52 5.44 -7.74
CA VAL A 53 0.89 4.13 -7.91
C VAL A 53 0.56 3.55 -6.53
N ASP A 54 -0.72 3.13 -6.34
CA ASP A 54 -1.27 2.52 -5.12
C ASP A 54 -1.67 1.07 -5.39
N LEU A 55 -0.92 0.11 -4.86
CA LEU A 55 -1.15 -1.32 -5.01
C LEU A 55 -1.85 -1.90 -3.77
N GLY A 56 -2.99 -2.57 -3.99
CA GLY A 56 -3.86 -3.02 -2.90
C GLY A 56 -4.70 -1.87 -2.38
N ALA A 57 -5.25 -1.08 -3.30
CA ALA A 57 -5.87 0.21 -2.99
C ALA A 57 -7.21 0.10 -2.26
N ALA A 58 -7.97 -1.00 -2.44
CA ALA A 58 -9.33 -1.10 -1.92
C ALA A 58 -9.39 -0.95 -0.38
N PRO A 59 -10.36 -0.22 0.12
CA PRO A 59 -11.47 0.49 -0.53
C PRO A 59 -11.13 1.93 -1.00
N GLY A 60 -9.86 2.30 -1.08
CA GLY A 60 -9.39 3.57 -1.62
C GLY A 60 -8.95 4.61 -0.58
N GLY A 61 -8.68 4.21 0.66
CA GLY A 61 -8.29 5.15 1.72
C GLY A 61 -6.93 5.81 1.47
N TRP A 62 -5.95 5.04 1.01
CA TRP A 62 -4.63 5.57 0.67
C TRP A 62 -4.68 6.44 -0.59
N SER A 63 -5.33 5.97 -1.64
CA SER A 63 -5.54 6.76 -2.87
C SER A 63 -6.26 8.07 -2.58
N GLN A 64 -7.29 8.08 -1.71
CA GLN A 64 -8.02 9.28 -1.31
C GLN A 64 -7.10 10.29 -0.61
N TRP A 65 -6.28 9.88 0.35
CA TRP A 65 -5.29 10.76 0.99
C TRP A 65 -4.31 11.32 -0.02
N THR A 66 -3.79 10.45 -0.88
CA THR A 66 -2.79 10.81 -1.87
C THR A 66 -3.30 11.86 -2.85
N THR A 67 -4.56 11.74 -3.32
CA THR A 67 -5.15 12.76 -4.21
C THR A 67 -5.23 14.13 -3.56
N HIS A 68 -5.50 14.20 -2.24
CA HIS A 68 -5.47 15.46 -1.49
C HIS A 68 -4.07 16.08 -1.44
N LYS A 69 -3.03 15.25 -1.34
CA LYS A 69 -1.64 15.70 -1.23
C LYS A 69 -1.03 16.11 -2.57
N VAL A 70 -1.27 15.31 -3.61
CA VAL A 70 -0.72 15.61 -4.94
C VAL A 70 -1.50 16.69 -5.68
N GLY A 71 -2.76 16.90 -5.31
CA GLY A 71 -3.62 17.95 -5.83
C GLY A 71 -4.01 17.74 -7.31
N SER A 72 -4.60 18.77 -7.92
CA SER A 72 -5.17 18.68 -9.28
C SER A 72 -4.13 18.54 -10.40
N LYS A 73 -2.87 18.73 -10.11
CA LYS A 73 -1.74 18.54 -11.06
C LYS A 73 -1.09 17.18 -10.92
N GLY A 74 -1.40 16.44 -9.86
CA GLY A 74 -0.91 15.08 -9.63
C GLY A 74 -1.87 14.03 -10.18
N GLU A 75 -1.38 12.80 -10.29
CA GLU A 75 -2.12 11.64 -10.78
C GLU A 75 -1.94 10.47 -9.83
N VAL A 76 -3.01 9.71 -9.59
CA VAL A 76 -2.97 8.50 -8.78
C VAL A 76 -3.52 7.33 -9.60
N PHE A 77 -2.71 6.30 -9.76
CA PHE A 77 -3.08 5.04 -10.39
C PHE A 77 -3.24 4.00 -9.28
N ALA A 78 -4.44 3.48 -9.15
CA ALA A 78 -4.78 2.54 -8.07
C ALA A 78 -5.14 1.18 -8.66
N LEU A 79 -4.67 0.11 -8.04
CA LEU A 79 -4.94 -1.27 -8.46
C LEU A 79 -5.35 -2.13 -7.28
N ASP A 80 -6.42 -2.91 -7.45
CA ASP A 80 -6.85 -3.92 -6.48
C ASP A 80 -7.68 -5.01 -7.16
N ILE A 81 -7.72 -6.22 -6.57
CA ILE A 81 -8.63 -7.30 -6.96
C ILE A 81 -10.08 -6.98 -6.61
N LEU A 82 -10.29 -6.21 -5.55
CA LEU A 82 -11.61 -5.78 -5.11
C LEU A 82 -12.00 -4.47 -5.82
N PRO A 83 -13.29 -4.25 -6.08
CA PRO A 83 -13.74 -3.02 -6.67
C PRO A 83 -13.53 -1.83 -5.73
N VAL A 84 -13.21 -0.69 -6.31
CA VAL A 84 -13.15 0.61 -5.64
C VAL A 84 -14.18 1.52 -6.29
N GLU A 85 -15.07 2.11 -5.48
CA GLU A 85 -16.01 3.12 -5.95
C GLU A 85 -15.23 4.30 -6.57
N PRO A 86 -15.51 4.68 -7.82
CA PRO A 86 -14.78 5.74 -8.51
C PRO A 86 -14.80 7.07 -7.74
N PHE A 87 -13.71 7.79 -7.78
CA PHE A 87 -13.61 9.17 -7.29
C PHE A 87 -12.57 9.97 -8.05
N LYS A 88 -12.72 11.30 -8.00
CA LYS A 88 -11.92 12.22 -8.80
C LYS A 88 -10.42 12.12 -8.47
N GLY A 89 -9.60 12.11 -9.51
CA GLY A 89 -8.14 12.16 -9.39
C GLY A 89 -7.49 10.78 -9.25
N VAL A 90 -8.27 9.69 -9.39
CA VAL A 90 -7.76 8.31 -9.37
C VAL A 90 -8.16 7.59 -10.65
N THR A 91 -7.18 7.02 -11.32
CA THR A 91 -7.37 6.01 -12.38
C THR A 91 -7.31 4.64 -11.71
N PHE A 92 -8.46 3.96 -11.63
CA PHE A 92 -8.55 2.66 -10.97
C PHE A 92 -8.55 1.51 -11.99
N ILE A 93 -7.71 0.51 -11.71
CA ILE A 93 -7.59 -0.73 -12.47
C ILE A 93 -8.00 -1.87 -11.54
N GLN A 94 -9.07 -2.58 -11.91
CA GLN A 94 -9.49 -3.76 -11.16
C GLN A 94 -8.84 -5.01 -11.74
N GLY A 95 -8.17 -5.78 -10.91
CA GLY A 95 -7.58 -7.05 -11.30
C GLY A 95 -6.55 -7.58 -10.30
N ASP A 96 -6.11 -8.79 -10.55
CA ASP A 96 -5.03 -9.39 -9.77
C ASP A 96 -3.67 -8.91 -10.32
N PHE A 97 -2.90 -8.22 -9.50
CA PHE A 97 -1.58 -7.71 -9.89
C PHE A 97 -0.59 -8.81 -10.34
N ARG A 98 -0.87 -10.07 -10.02
CA ARG A 98 -0.08 -11.23 -10.45
C ARG A 98 -0.34 -11.67 -11.89
N GLU A 99 -1.39 -11.14 -12.52
CA GLU A 99 -1.78 -11.48 -13.89
C GLU A 99 -1.12 -10.52 -14.88
N ASP A 100 -0.48 -11.06 -15.91
CA ASP A 100 0.26 -10.28 -16.92
C ASP A 100 -0.62 -9.22 -17.60
N ASP A 101 -1.87 -9.54 -17.90
CA ASP A 101 -2.80 -8.62 -18.54
C ASP A 101 -3.11 -7.40 -17.66
N VAL A 102 -3.26 -7.62 -16.35
CA VAL A 102 -3.52 -6.55 -15.38
C VAL A 102 -2.27 -5.70 -15.18
N TYR A 103 -1.11 -6.35 -15.08
CA TYR A 103 0.18 -5.67 -15.00
C TYR A 103 0.43 -4.79 -16.23
N ASN A 104 0.25 -5.33 -17.44
CA ASN A 104 0.41 -4.60 -18.68
C ASN A 104 -0.61 -3.47 -18.85
N ASN A 105 -1.83 -3.64 -18.33
CA ASN A 105 -2.84 -2.57 -18.30
C ASN A 105 -2.38 -1.40 -17.42
N LEU A 106 -1.80 -1.68 -16.25
CA LEU A 106 -1.21 -0.64 -15.39
C LEU A 106 -0.09 0.10 -16.12
N LEU A 107 0.86 -0.62 -16.74
CA LEU A 107 1.96 0.00 -17.50
C LEU A 107 1.45 0.86 -18.66
N SER A 108 0.45 0.37 -19.39
CA SER A 108 -0.18 1.11 -20.48
C SER A 108 -0.90 2.36 -20.00
N SER A 109 -1.57 2.28 -18.82
CA SER A 109 -2.25 3.43 -18.21
C SER A 109 -1.26 4.49 -17.73
N LEU A 110 -0.08 4.08 -17.27
CA LEU A 110 1.02 5.00 -16.92
C LEU A 110 1.56 5.74 -18.16
N ASP A 111 1.48 5.14 -19.35
CA ASP A 111 1.84 5.78 -20.61
C ASP A 111 3.22 6.46 -20.60
N GLY A 112 4.20 5.80 -20.05
CA GLY A 112 5.58 6.27 -19.92
C GLY A 112 5.80 7.42 -18.94
N ARG A 113 4.82 7.73 -18.06
CA ARG A 113 4.97 8.74 -17.02
C ARG A 113 6.02 8.35 -15.99
N ASP A 114 6.78 9.33 -15.56
CA ASP A 114 7.70 9.21 -14.44
C ASP A 114 6.93 9.07 -13.12
N VAL A 115 6.93 7.89 -12.53
CA VAL A 115 6.29 7.65 -11.23
C VAL A 115 7.19 8.15 -10.10
N ASP A 116 6.63 9.01 -9.25
CA ASP A 116 7.33 9.57 -8.09
C ASP A 116 7.33 8.63 -6.90
N VAL A 117 6.19 7.97 -6.67
CA VAL A 117 5.99 7.07 -5.52
C VAL A 117 5.22 5.84 -5.95
N VAL A 118 5.73 4.67 -5.59
CA VAL A 118 4.96 3.42 -5.55
C VAL A 118 4.67 3.12 -4.08
N MET A 119 3.39 2.88 -3.77
CA MET A 119 2.99 2.49 -2.42
C MET A 119 2.15 1.22 -2.44
N SER A 120 2.22 0.41 -1.37
CA SER A 120 1.49 -0.84 -1.26
C SER A 120 1.07 -1.15 0.18
N ASP A 121 -0.23 -1.34 0.39
CA ASP A 121 -0.78 -1.94 1.63
C ASP A 121 -1.30 -3.36 1.38
N MET A 122 -0.83 -4.03 0.32
CA MET A 122 -1.23 -5.41 -0.01
C MET A 122 -0.92 -6.37 1.14
N ALA A 123 -1.80 -7.34 1.33
CA ALA A 123 -1.58 -8.51 2.18
C ALA A 123 -2.29 -9.71 1.56
N PRO A 124 -1.73 -10.92 1.70
CA PRO A 124 -2.45 -12.12 1.31
C PRO A 124 -3.64 -12.34 2.24
N ASN A 125 -4.59 -13.17 1.81
CA ASN A 125 -5.59 -13.71 2.71
C ASN A 125 -4.89 -14.58 3.76
N MET A 126 -4.82 -14.06 5.00
CA MET A 126 -4.12 -14.70 6.12
C MET A 126 -4.83 -15.98 6.55
N SER A 127 -4.14 -17.11 6.47
CA SER A 127 -4.65 -18.42 6.91
C SER A 127 -4.49 -18.63 8.42
N GLY A 128 -3.63 -17.82 9.07
CA GLY A 128 -3.19 -18.01 10.45
C GLY A 128 -1.97 -18.95 10.58
N ASN A 129 -1.54 -19.59 9.49
CA ASN A 129 -0.33 -20.40 9.45
C ASN A 129 0.85 -19.57 8.93
N LYS A 130 1.78 -19.25 9.81
CA LYS A 130 2.94 -18.39 9.46
C LYS A 130 3.80 -18.97 8.33
N GLY A 131 3.95 -20.30 8.26
CA GLY A 131 4.71 -20.97 7.21
C GLY A 131 4.10 -20.83 5.81
N VAL A 132 2.81 -20.44 5.73
CA VAL A 132 2.10 -20.17 4.48
C VAL A 132 1.97 -18.67 4.24
N ASP A 133 1.62 -17.93 5.29
CA ASP A 133 1.29 -16.52 5.20
C ASP A 133 2.52 -15.65 4.91
N ILE A 134 3.68 -15.95 5.53
CA ILE A 134 4.92 -15.18 5.33
C ILE A 134 5.44 -15.29 3.90
N PRO A 135 5.60 -16.50 3.30
CA PRO A 135 6.02 -16.61 1.89
C PRO A 135 5.05 -15.92 0.92
N ARG A 136 3.74 -16.03 1.15
CA ARG A 136 2.74 -15.35 0.31
C ARG A 136 2.83 -13.82 0.41
N ALA A 137 3.04 -13.31 1.63
CA ALA A 137 3.23 -11.88 1.82
C ALA A 137 4.53 -11.39 1.17
N MET A 138 5.62 -12.16 1.30
CA MET A 138 6.90 -11.83 0.68
C MET A 138 6.81 -11.80 -0.85
N TYR A 139 6.09 -12.75 -1.45
CA TYR A 139 5.86 -12.76 -2.89
C TYR A 139 5.17 -11.47 -3.38
N LEU A 140 4.14 -10.97 -2.68
CA LEU A 140 3.50 -9.69 -3.02
C LEU A 140 4.46 -8.51 -2.88
N VAL A 141 5.35 -8.55 -1.89
CA VAL A 141 6.38 -7.52 -1.70
C VAL A 141 7.40 -7.55 -2.85
N GLU A 142 7.84 -8.73 -3.27
CA GLU A 142 8.77 -8.90 -4.40
C GLU A 142 8.18 -8.34 -5.69
N LEU A 143 6.93 -8.64 -6.00
CA LEU A 143 6.23 -8.07 -7.16
C LEU A 143 6.13 -6.54 -7.08
N CYS A 144 5.87 -6.00 -5.88
CA CYS A 144 5.84 -4.56 -5.67
C CYS A 144 7.22 -3.91 -5.92
N VAL A 145 8.30 -4.55 -5.48
CA VAL A 145 9.68 -4.10 -5.74
C VAL A 145 9.99 -4.14 -7.22
N GLU A 146 9.61 -5.22 -7.93
CA GLU A 146 9.81 -5.36 -9.36
C GLU A 146 9.12 -4.25 -10.17
N LEU A 147 7.84 -3.98 -9.88
CA LEU A 147 7.15 -2.85 -10.51
C LEU A 147 7.87 -1.52 -10.20
N ALA A 148 8.23 -1.29 -8.94
CA ALA A 148 8.91 -0.05 -8.54
C ALA A 148 10.26 0.13 -9.26
N GLU A 149 10.98 -0.95 -9.53
CA GLU A 149 12.20 -0.89 -10.33
C GLU A 149 11.93 -0.46 -11.77
N GLN A 150 10.84 -0.89 -12.33
CA GLN A 150 10.47 -0.58 -13.71
C GLN A 150 9.92 0.84 -13.88
N VAL A 151 9.03 1.28 -12.99
CA VAL A 151 8.25 2.51 -13.21
C VAL A 151 8.74 3.72 -12.43
N LEU A 152 9.42 3.53 -11.27
CA LEU A 152 9.91 4.67 -10.50
C LEU A 152 11.00 5.41 -11.24
N LYS A 153 10.86 6.72 -11.32
CA LYS A 153 11.93 7.59 -11.77
C LYS A 153 13.14 7.55 -10.84
N LYS A 154 14.28 8.07 -11.30
CA LYS A 154 15.41 8.37 -10.43
C LYS A 154 14.95 9.26 -9.26
N ASP A 155 15.44 8.98 -8.07
CA ASP A 155 15.02 9.65 -6.82
C ASP A 155 13.56 9.40 -6.39
N GLY A 156 12.81 8.52 -7.07
CA GLY A 156 11.49 8.08 -6.64
C GLY A 156 11.53 7.22 -5.37
N ASP A 157 10.40 7.15 -4.69
CA ASP A 157 10.26 6.48 -3.39
C ASP A 157 9.34 5.26 -3.47
N LEU A 158 9.64 4.23 -2.67
CA LEU A 158 8.82 3.03 -2.53
C LEU A 158 8.40 2.87 -1.06
N LEU A 159 7.08 2.83 -0.83
CA LEU A 159 6.49 2.54 0.48
C LEU A 159 5.72 1.22 0.40
N MET A 160 6.04 0.26 1.25
CA MET A 160 5.32 -1.02 1.25
C MET A 160 5.15 -1.61 2.64
N LYS A 161 4.01 -2.28 2.84
CA LYS A 161 3.77 -3.10 4.02
C LYS A 161 4.56 -4.40 3.91
N VAL A 162 5.23 -4.77 5.01
CA VAL A 162 6.02 -5.99 5.12
C VAL A 162 5.72 -6.68 6.46
N PHE A 163 5.76 -8.00 6.48
CA PHE A 163 5.75 -8.79 7.71
C PHE A 163 7.17 -9.31 7.97
N GLN A 164 7.65 -9.08 9.18
CA GLN A 164 8.96 -9.60 9.58
C GLN A 164 8.93 -11.13 9.66
N GLY A 165 9.90 -11.77 8.98
CA GLY A 165 10.02 -13.22 8.90
C GLY A 165 11.07 -13.64 7.89
N GLU A 166 10.94 -14.85 7.38
CA GLU A 166 11.83 -15.39 6.35
C GLU A 166 11.85 -14.47 5.11
N GLY A 167 13.04 -14.21 4.55
CA GLY A 167 13.24 -13.32 3.40
C GLY A 167 13.38 -11.83 3.75
N TYR A 168 13.05 -11.40 4.98
CA TYR A 168 13.07 -9.98 5.34
C TYR A 168 14.46 -9.33 5.25
N ASP A 169 15.51 -10.01 5.73
CA ASP A 169 16.87 -9.46 5.72
C ASP A 169 17.43 -9.35 4.30
N GLN A 170 17.10 -10.32 3.44
CA GLN A 170 17.46 -10.32 2.01
C GLN A 170 16.77 -9.15 1.28
N LEU A 171 15.46 -8.96 1.53
CA LEU A 171 14.71 -7.82 1.01
C LEU A 171 15.35 -6.50 1.45
N LEU A 172 15.64 -6.35 2.73
CA LEU A 172 16.23 -5.13 3.27
C LEU A 172 17.62 -4.83 2.67
N ALA A 173 18.44 -5.86 2.48
CA ALA A 173 19.74 -5.74 1.81
C ALA A 173 19.59 -5.30 0.35
N SER A 174 18.65 -5.92 -0.40
CA SER A 174 18.34 -5.56 -1.78
C SER A 174 17.89 -4.10 -1.90
N LEU A 175 16.98 -3.66 -1.03
CA LEU A 175 16.50 -2.27 -1.04
C LEU A 175 17.62 -1.27 -0.73
N ARG A 176 18.49 -1.56 0.24
CA ARG A 176 19.65 -0.71 0.56
C ARG A 176 20.64 -0.59 -0.59
N ALA A 177 20.76 -1.62 -1.42
CA ALA A 177 21.58 -1.56 -2.63
C ALA A 177 20.98 -0.62 -3.69
N LYS A 178 19.64 -0.60 -3.84
CA LYS A 178 18.91 0.11 -4.90
C LYS A 178 18.47 1.53 -4.54
N TYR A 179 18.30 1.82 -3.26
CA TYR A 179 17.81 3.11 -2.77
C TYR A 179 18.86 3.81 -1.90
N LYS A 180 18.80 5.13 -1.83
CA LYS A 180 19.73 5.95 -1.02
C LYS A 180 19.52 5.75 0.47
N LYS A 181 18.27 5.52 0.90
CA LYS A 181 17.90 5.34 2.30
C LYS A 181 16.70 4.37 2.42
N VAL A 182 16.75 3.47 3.40
CA VAL A 182 15.63 2.59 3.75
C VAL A 182 15.28 2.80 5.22
N ILE A 183 14.01 3.09 5.49
CA ILE A 183 13.50 3.46 6.80
C ILE A 183 12.37 2.49 7.17
N THR A 184 12.39 1.98 8.39
CA THR A 184 11.27 1.19 8.93
C THR A 184 10.32 2.13 9.66
N ARG A 185 9.01 1.97 9.41
CA ARG A 185 7.93 2.67 10.09
C ARG A 185 6.95 1.70 10.70
N LYS A 186 6.47 2.01 11.89
CA LYS A 186 5.38 1.33 12.57
C LYS A 186 4.40 2.40 13.03
N PRO A 187 3.36 2.69 12.22
CA PRO A 187 2.33 3.65 12.60
C PRO A 187 1.61 3.25 13.89
N ASP A 188 1.28 4.21 14.74
CA ASP A 188 0.53 4.00 15.98
C ASP A 188 -0.89 3.52 15.68
N SER A 189 -1.45 3.91 14.54
CA SER A 189 -2.71 3.42 14.02
C SER A 189 -2.69 1.94 13.58
N SER A 190 -1.52 1.30 13.49
CA SER A 190 -1.44 -0.16 13.31
C SER A 190 -1.96 -0.86 14.56
N ARG A 191 -2.75 -1.94 14.38
CA ARG A 191 -3.22 -2.73 15.52
C ARG A 191 -2.03 -3.26 16.31
N SER A 192 -2.07 -3.15 17.64
CA SER A 192 -0.96 -3.54 18.55
C SER A 192 -0.51 -4.99 18.35
N ARG A 193 -1.44 -5.90 18.04
CA ARG A 193 -1.15 -7.33 17.76
C ARG A 193 -0.56 -7.59 16.37
N SER A 194 -0.66 -6.63 15.44
CA SER A 194 -0.16 -6.81 14.07
C SER A 194 1.36 -6.76 14.03
N LYS A 195 1.96 -7.73 13.35
CA LYS A 195 3.41 -7.76 13.05
C LYS A 195 3.77 -7.01 11.78
N GLU A 196 2.80 -6.29 11.18
CA GLU A 196 3.06 -5.46 10.03
C GLU A 196 3.99 -4.30 10.39
N ILE A 197 4.89 -4.01 9.49
CA ILE A 197 5.70 -2.80 9.46
C ILE A 197 5.66 -2.24 8.04
N TYR A 198 6.10 -1.01 7.88
CA TYR A 198 6.26 -0.39 6.57
C TYR A 198 7.73 -0.12 6.31
N LEU A 199 8.21 -0.52 5.13
CA LEU A 199 9.50 -0.12 4.62
C LEU A 199 9.31 1.06 3.67
N LEU A 200 9.97 2.17 3.98
CA LEU A 200 10.06 3.35 3.13
C LEU A 200 11.47 3.41 2.56
N ALA A 201 11.60 3.01 1.29
CA ALA A 201 12.84 3.07 0.53
C ALA A 201 12.85 4.37 -0.29
N ARG A 202 13.76 5.27 0.02
CA ARG A 202 13.81 6.63 -0.52
C ARG A 202 14.94 6.84 -1.50
N GLY A 203 14.63 7.49 -2.60
CA GLY A 203 15.58 7.92 -3.59
C GLY A 203 16.17 6.77 -4.38
N LYS A 204 15.43 6.20 -5.32
CA LYS A 204 15.92 5.20 -6.27
C LYS A 204 17.20 5.72 -6.94
N LYS A 205 18.26 4.88 -6.97
CA LYS A 205 19.58 5.23 -7.52
C LYS A 205 19.61 5.27 -9.03
#